data_2c8a965f75221bb2e03f76927d01ac7c
#
_entry.id   2c8a965f75221bb2e03f76927d01ac7c
#
_cell.length_a   1.000
_cell.length_b   1.000
_cell.length_c   1.000
_cell.angle_alpha   90.00
_cell.angle_beta   90.00
_cell.angle_gamma   90.00
#
_symmetry.space_group_name_H-M   'P 1'
#
loop_
_entity.id
_entity.type
_entity.pdbx_description
1 polymer ?
#
loop_
_entity_poly.entity_id
_entity_poly.type
_entity_poly.pdbx_seq_one_letter_code
_entity_poly.pdbx_strand_id
1 'polypeptide(L)'
;ESWSYATDTIFEEVVADLMEKNNYSRSEAVSKMYTGGLKIYSTIQTDVQGIMEDYLSNPDNLGNERYYNKEKDEYEYPEVAMVVMNPSNGDIIGIIGGRGEKTGKLSYNRATQAVRQPGSSLKPLTVYGKAFEENLVTLGTIIEDSPVMKYDGSDWPANADGKYHGDMSIYKALTNSYNPPTVRVLRLQQDDDGTFSTVLNFARDTLKLSSLQDDDKNGLAPLSLGALSKGVTVLEMTRAFSVYANKGTFTDSRSYTRVESYSGKTVLQKDVSKQSVYSEQTAYLMTYTLENVVAETYFGRAAKVYGVETAGKTGTTSFYNDRWFIGYTPYYLAGIWWGYDYNHSVSSSRAMQTEIWGAVMTKIHQAKGITSGKFEQPAGLVWESYCTITGMLPGAQCAGHTAFTFYKEGTQPTKICDGHGGSVDPSPDPNPDATTTEPNSNPNQSETTTDPSQQPNPPEPDPEG
;
A
#
# COMPACT_ATOMS: atom_id res chain seq x y z
N GLU A 1 -26.99 -14.16 -17.59
CA GLU A 1 -26.59 -12.79 -17.27
C GLU A 1 -25.38 -12.83 -16.35
N SER A 2 -24.32 -12.10 -16.68
CA SER A 2 -23.17 -11.89 -15.77
C SER A 2 -23.49 -10.78 -14.77
N TRP A 3 -22.89 -10.85 -13.60
CA TRP A 3 -22.93 -9.77 -12.62
C TRP A 3 -21.59 -9.01 -12.65
N SER A 4 -21.64 -7.71 -12.35
CA SER A 4 -20.39 -6.95 -12.13
C SER A 4 -19.67 -7.42 -10.87
N TYR A 5 -18.36 -7.11 -10.75
CA TYR A 5 -17.64 -7.34 -9.50
C TYR A 5 -18.26 -6.58 -8.33
N ALA A 6 -18.83 -5.40 -8.60
CA ALA A 6 -19.55 -4.63 -7.60
C ALA A 6 -20.79 -5.37 -7.09
N THR A 7 -21.58 -5.96 -7.99
CA THR A 7 -22.77 -6.76 -7.61
C THR A 7 -22.38 -7.99 -6.79
N ASP A 8 -21.32 -8.69 -7.20
CA ASP A 8 -20.80 -9.84 -6.44
C ASP A 8 -20.32 -9.42 -5.04
N THR A 9 -19.63 -8.27 -4.93
CA THR A 9 -19.17 -7.75 -3.63
C THR A 9 -20.33 -7.43 -2.71
N ILE A 10 -21.34 -6.74 -3.21
CA ILE A 10 -22.56 -6.43 -2.43
C ILE A 10 -23.26 -7.72 -1.99
N PHE A 11 -23.39 -8.69 -2.89
CA PHE A 11 -24.03 -9.97 -2.60
C PHE A 11 -23.31 -10.70 -1.45
N GLU A 12 -21.98 -10.84 -1.54
CA GLU A 12 -21.18 -11.51 -0.53
C GLU A 12 -21.20 -10.79 0.82
N GLU A 13 -21.14 -9.46 0.81
CA GLU A 13 -21.19 -8.66 2.04
C GLU A 13 -22.57 -8.79 2.72
N VAL A 14 -23.66 -8.68 1.98
CA VAL A 14 -25.01 -8.87 2.53
C VAL A 14 -25.22 -10.30 3.04
N VAL A 15 -24.74 -11.32 2.32
CA VAL A 15 -24.79 -12.72 2.78
C VAL A 15 -24.07 -12.89 4.10
N ALA A 16 -22.85 -12.35 4.22
CA ALA A 16 -22.05 -12.41 5.45
C ALA A 16 -22.78 -11.73 6.63
N ASP A 17 -23.33 -10.54 6.41
CA ASP A 17 -24.05 -9.78 7.45
C ASP A 17 -25.39 -10.46 7.84
N LEU A 18 -26.08 -11.13 6.91
CA LEU A 18 -27.26 -11.95 7.20
C LEU A 18 -26.90 -13.15 8.05
N MET A 19 -25.78 -13.82 7.75
CA MET A 19 -25.28 -14.93 8.55
C MET A 19 -24.97 -14.50 9.98
N GLU A 20 -24.23 -13.39 10.13
CA GLU A 20 -23.83 -12.88 11.45
C GLU A 20 -25.06 -12.44 12.28
N LYS A 21 -25.92 -11.61 11.71
CA LYS A 21 -27.05 -11.02 12.42
C LYS A 21 -28.13 -12.02 12.81
N ASN A 22 -28.40 -13.00 11.95
CA ASN A 22 -29.51 -13.93 12.13
C ASN A 22 -29.06 -15.35 12.49
N ASN A 23 -27.75 -15.58 12.65
CA ASN A 23 -27.15 -16.88 12.84
C ASN A 23 -27.54 -17.89 11.75
N TYR A 24 -27.64 -17.39 10.50
CA TYR A 24 -27.94 -18.21 9.34
C TYR A 24 -26.70 -18.99 8.87
N SER A 25 -26.93 -20.19 8.36
CA SER A 25 -25.97 -20.84 7.47
C SER A 25 -25.84 -20.04 6.16
N ARG A 26 -24.75 -20.22 5.42
CA ARG A 26 -24.57 -19.58 4.13
C ARG A 26 -25.73 -19.90 3.16
N SER A 27 -26.21 -21.15 3.17
CA SER A 27 -27.33 -21.57 2.30
C SER A 27 -28.63 -20.84 2.63
N GLU A 28 -28.93 -20.62 3.91
CA GLU A 28 -30.10 -19.85 4.36
C GLU A 28 -29.99 -18.38 3.98
N ALA A 29 -28.81 -17.76 4.18
CA ALA A 29 -28.56 -16.37 3.80
C ALA A 29 -28.66 -16.19 2.28
N VAL A 30 -28.08 -17.07 1.48
CA VAL A 30 -28.19 -17.07 0.01
C VAL A 30 -29.65 -17.28 -0.45
N SER A 31 -30.38 -18.24 0.16
CA SER A 31 -31.82 -18.42 -0.10
C SER A 31 -32.59 -17.14 0.18
N LYS A 32 -32.29 -16.47 1.29
CA LYS A 32 -32.91 -15.18 1.64
C LYS A 32 -32.62 -14.08 0.62
N MET A 33 -31.42 -14.04 0.05
CA MET A 33 -31.07 -13.10 -1.02
C MET A 33 -31.96 -13.30 -2.27
N TYR A 34 -32.18 -14.54 -2.68
CA TYR A 34 -32.95 -14.84 -3.91
C TYR A 34 -34.47 -14.80 -3.72
N THR A 35 -34.96 -15.20 -2.55
CA THR A 35 -36.39 -15.40 -2.32
C THR A 35 -37.01 -14.40 -1.37
N GLY A 36 -36.20 -13.61 -0.69
CA GLY A 36 -36.65 -12.72 0.40
C GLY A 36 -37.27 -11.41 -0.05
N GLY A 37 -37.30 -11.09 -1.34
CA GLY A 37 -37.80 -9.82 -1.86
C GLY A 37 -37.04 -8.62 -1.26
N LEU A 38 -35.73 -8.75 -1.11
CA LEU A 38 -34.89 -7.76 -0.48
C LEU A 38 -34.58 -6.59 -1.43
N LYS A 39 -34.61 -5.38 -0.89
CA LYS A 39 -34.17 -4.16 -1.54
C LYS A 39 -32.87 -3.70 -0.89
N ILE A 40 -31.78 -3.69 -1.67
CA ILE A 40 -30.43 -3.34 -1.20
C ILE A 40 -30.09 -1.95 -1.68
N TYR A 41 -29.65 -1.10 -0.77
CA TYR A 41 -29.20 0.26 -1.04
C TYR A 41 -27.67 0.27 -1.08
N SER A 42 -27.15 0.15 -2.30
CA SER A 42 -25.72 0.09 -2.58
C SER A 42 -25.03 1.45 -2.42
N THR A 43 -23.72 1.42 -2.12
CA THR A 43 -22.83 2.59 -2.14
C THR A 43 -22.14 2.78 -3.49
N ILE A 44 -22.23 1.78 -4.37
CA ILE A 44 -21.61 1.81 -5.70
C ILE A 44 -22.19 2.96 -6.53
N GLN A 45 -21.31 3.77 -7.10
CA GLN A 45 -21.69 4.83 -8.02
C GLN A 45 -21.56 4.29 -9.45
N THR A 46 -22.67 4.22 -10.15
CA THR A 46 -22.75 3.55 -11.49
C THR A 46 -21.87 4.22 -12.53
N ASP A 47 -21.69 5.54 -12.46
CA ASP A 47 -20.76 6.28 -13.31
C ASP A 47 -19.29 5.94 -13.03
N VAL A 48 -18.91 5.82 -11.76
CA VAL A 48 -17.55 5.41 -11.35
C VAL A 48 -17.29 3.96 -11.74
N GLN A 49 -18.22 3.06 -11.42
CA GLN A 49 -18.10 1.65 -11.78
C GLN A 49 -18.01 1.47 -13.31
N GLY A 50 -18.84 2.18 -14.07
CA GLY A 50 -18.81 2.15 -15.53
C GLY A 50 -17.48 2.63 -16.11
N ILE A 51 -16.91 3.72 -15.59
CA ILE A 51 -15.56 4.20 -15.99
C ILE A 51 -14.50 3.13 -15.75
N MET A 52 -14.55 2.44 -14.60
CA MET A 52 -13.59 1.39 -14.27
C MET A 52 -13.75 0.18 -15.20
N GLU A 53 -14.98 -0.27 -15.42
CA GLU A 53 -15.30 -1.40 -16.32
C GLU A 53 -14.88 -1.10 -17.76
N ASP A 54 -15.27 0.06 -18.30
CA ASP A 54 -14.92 0.48 -19.67
C ASP A 54 -13.40 0.57 -19.85
N TYR A 55 -12.68 1.11 -18.86
CA TYR A 55 -11.22 1.25 -18.96
C TYR A 55 -10.51 -0.11 -18.91
N LEU A 56 -10.91 -0.99 -17.97
CA LEU A 56 -10.23 -2.25 -17.72
C LEU A 56 -10.71 -3.41 -18.61
N SER A 57 -11.82 -3.25 -19.32
CA SER A 57 -12.27 -4.18 -20.38
C SER A 57 -11.56 -3.95 -21.70
N ASN A 58 -11.00 -2.75 -21.93
CA ASN A 58 -10.28 -2.44 -23.18
C ASN A 58 -8.81 -2.93 -23.09
N PRO A 59 -8.40 -3.94 -23.89
CA PRO A 59 -7.03 -4.46 -23.88
C PRO A 59 -5.96 -3.43 -24.18
N ASP A 60 -6.25 -2.41 -25.00
CA ASP A 60 -5.30 -1.36 -25.37
C ASP A 60 -4.84 -0.53 -24.17
N ASN A 61 -5.69 -0.41 -23.14
CA ASN A 61 -5.36 0.28 -21.91
C ASN A 61 -4.46 -0.54 -20.97
N LEU A 62 -4.38 -1.86 -21.18
CA LEU A 62 -3.72 -2.82 -20.28
C LEU A 62 -2.37 -3.32 -20.81
N GLY A 63 -1.94 -2.79 -21.96
CA GLY A 63 -0.69 -3.21 -22.61
C GLY A 63 -0.72 -4.65 -23.11
N ASN A 64 0.38 -5.05 -23.77
CA ASN A 64 0.49 -6.35 -24.45
C ASN A 64 1.37 -7.34 -23.68
N GLU A 65 1.68 -7.06 -22.42
CA GLU A 65 2.48 -7.95 -21.60
C GLU A 65 1.77 -9.30 -21.46
N ARG A 66 2.47 -10.37 -21.76
CA ARG A 66 1.95 -11.74 -21.68
C ARG A 66 3.11 -12.73 -21.66
N TYR A 67 2.86 -13.92 -21.13
CA TYR A 67 3.77 -15.05 -21.31
C TYR A 67 3.00 -16.26 -21.81
N TYR A 68 3.71 -17.16 -22.48
CA TYR A 68 3.11 -18.40 -22.99
C TYR A 68 3.19 -19.49 -21.92
N ASN A 69 2.05 -19.91 -21.41
CA ASN A 69 1.96 -21.01 -20.46
C ASN A 69 1.94 -22.35 -21.22
N LYS A 70 3.09 -23.06 -21.17
CA LYS A 70 3.26 -24.33 -21.87
C LYS A 70 2.36 -25.46 -21.35
N GLU A 71 1.94 -25.39 -20.08
CA GLU A 71 1.08 -26.42 -19.48
C GLU A 71 -0.38 -26.27 -19.94
N LYS A 72 -0.82 -25.03 -20.16
CA LYS A 72 -2.17 -24.71 -20.61
C LYS A 72 -2.27 -24.52 -22.14
N ASP A 73 -1.14 -24.47 -22.83
CA ASP A 73 -1.05 -24.18 -24.27
C ASP A 73 -1.72 -22.85 -24.67
N GLU A 74 -1.58 -21.81 -23.81
CA GLU A 74 -2.20 -20.51 -24.03
C GLU A 74 -1.32 -19.35 -23.55
N TYR A 75 -1.61 -18.13 -24.06
CA TYR A 75 -1.01 -16.91 -23.52
C TYR A 75 -1.79 -16.44 -22.29
N GLU A 76 -1.06 -16.17 -21.23
CA GLU A 76 -1.59 -15.56 -20.01
C GLU A 76 -1.14 -14.11 -19.91
N TYR A 77 -2.01 -13.29 -19.36
CA TYR A 77 -1.83 -11.85 -19.20
C TYR A 77 -1.84 -11.50 -17.71
N PRO A 78 -1.14 -10.43 -17.30
CA PRO A 78 -1.29 -9.93 -15.95
C PRO A 78 -2.74 -9.54 -15.67
N GLU A 79 -3.18 -9.81 -14.46
CA GLU A 79 -4.48 -9.45 -13.94
C GLU A 79 -4.43 -8.09 -13.23
N VAL A 80 -5.60 -7.55 -12.97
CA VAL A 80 -5.76 -6.27 -12.26
C VAL A 80 -6.87 -6.36 -11.25
N ALA A 81 -6.69 -5.73 -10.10
CA ALA A 81 -7.76 -5.50 -9.14
C ALA A 81 -7.68 -4.07 -8.63
N MET A 82 -8.81 -3.39 -8.56
CA MET A 82 -8.87 -1.99 -8.15
C MET A 82 -10.12 -1.73 -7.31
N VAL A 83 -9.93 -0.95 -6.23
CA VAL A 83 -11.02 -0.45 -5.37
C VAL A 83 -10.94 1.06 -5.34
N VAL A 84 -12.08 1.72 -5.48
CA VAL A 84 -12.24 3.17 -5.26
C VAL A 84 -13.25 3.38 -4.15
N MET A 85 -12.88 4.19 -3.15
CA MET A 85 -13.74 4.48 -2.02
C MET A 85 -13.72 5.96 -1.62
N ASN A 86 -14.78 6.39 -0.95
CA ASN A 86 -14.81 7.67 -0.27
C ASN A 86 -14.20 7.49 1.14
N PRO A 87 -13.03 8.11 1.41
CA PRO A 87 -12.34 7.90 2.69
C PRO A 87 -13.08 8.48 3.89
N SER A 88 -13.98 9.45 3.68
CA SER A 88 -14.67 10.12 4.79
C SER A 88 -15.84 9.31 5.36
N ASN A 89 -16.48 8.47 4.54
CA ASN A 89 -17.66 7.69 4.96
C ASN A 89 -17.52 6.17 4.75
N GLY A 90 -16.42 5.71 4.13
CA GLY A 90 -16.13 4.29 3.91
C GLY A 90 -16.90 3.65 2.76
N ASP A 91 -17.66 4.41 1.99
CA ASP A 91 -18.42 3.88 0.86
C ASP A 91 -17.48 3.40 -0.26
N ILE A 92 -17.53 2.12 -0.59
CA ILE A 92 -16.94 1.60 -1.82
C ILE A 92 -17.80 2.11 -2.97
N ILE A 93 -17.22 2.94 -3.83
CA ILE A 93 -17.94 3.57 -4.95
C ILE A 93 -17.68 2.89 -6.29
N GLY A 94 -16.64 2.04 -6.37
CA GLY A 94 -16.32 1.21 -7.51
C GLY A 94 -15.33 0.11 -7.14
N ILE A 95 -15.47 -1.07 -7.77
CA ILE A 95 -14.60 -2.22 -7.52
C ILE A 95 -14.50 -3.12 -8.75
N ILE A 96 -13.26 -3.50 -9.09
CA ILE A 96 -12.91 -4.44 -10.17
C ILE A 96 -11.98 -5.51 -9.59
N GLY A 97 -12.26 -6.77 -9.89
CA GLY A 97 -11.49 -7.93 -9.40
C GLY A 97 -10.82 -8.76 -10.48
N GLY A 98 -10.71 -8.25 -11.70
CA GLY A 98 -10.04 -8.95 -12.80
C GLY A 98 -9.96 -8.10 -14.07
N ARG A 99 -9.10 -8.55 -14.99
CA ARG A 99 -8.91 -7.97 -16.32
C ARG A 99 -10.06 -8.33 -17.25
N GLY A 100 -10.40 -7.41 -18.15
CA GLY A 100 -11.36 -7.68 -19.22
C GLY A 100 -12.81 -7.70 -18.78
N GLU A 101 -13.68 -8.16 -19.67
CA GLU A 101 -15.09 -8.27 -19.41
C GLU A 101 -15.41 -9.47 -18.50
N LYS A 102 -16.16 -9.23 -17.46
CA LYS A 102 -16.56 -10.27 -16.50
C LYS A 102 -17.71 -11.10 -17.08
N THR A 103 -17.53 -12.41 -17.22
CA THR A 103 -18.47 -13.31 -17.91
C THR A 103 -19.35 -14.18 -17.00
N GLY A 104 -19.11 -14.18 -15.68
CA GLY A 104 -19.82 -15.04 -14.72
C GLY A 104 -20.41 -14.30 -13.53
N LYS A 105 -21.20 -15.02 -12.71
CA LYS A 105 -21.65 -14.59 -11.39
C LYS A 105 -20.71 -15.16 -10.33
N LEU A 106 -20.46 -14.41 -9.26
CA LEU A 106 -19.62 -14.82 -8.13
C LEU A 106 -18.25 -15.35 -8.57
N SER A 107 -17.70 -14.72 -9.63
CA SER A 107 -16.37 -15.06 -10.12
C SER A 107 -15.31 -14.61 -9.11
N TYR A 108 -14.11 -15.24 -9.17
CA TYR A 108 -13.00 -14.89 -8.30
C TYR A 108 -12.70 -13.38 -8.37
N ASN A 109 -12.87 -12.71 -7.24
CA ASN A 109 -12.69 -11.28 -7.12
C ASN A 109 -11.35 -10.99 -6.44
N ARG A 110 -10.33 -10.65 -7.23
CA ARG A 110 -8.97 -10.40 -6.71
C ARG A 110 -8.89 -9.20 -5.78
N ALA A 111 -9.84 -8.28 -5.87
CA ALA A 111 -9.86 -7.12 -4.97
C ALA A 111 -10.17 -7.48 -3.51
N THR A 112 -10.93 -8.57 -3.30
CA THR A 112 -11.39 -9.00 -1.97
C THR A 112 -10.91 -10.38 -1.54
N GLN A 113 -10.44 -11.21 -2.49
CA GLN A 113 -10.12 -12.61 -2.23
C GLN A 113 -8.64 -12.96 -2.50
N ALA A 114 -7.94 -12.21 -3.38
CA ALA A 114 -6.53 -12.44 -3.62
C ALA A 114 -5.69 -11.82 -2.51
N VAL A 115 -5.01 -12.67 -1.75
CA VAL A 115 -4.06 -12.26 -0.71
C VAL A 115 -2.66 -12.25 -1.33
N ARG A 116 -2.07 -11.06 -1.49
CA ARG A 116 -0.79 -10.84 -2.18
C ARG A 116 0.14 -9.99 -1.32
N GLN A 117 1.45 -10.19 -1.46
CA GLN A 117 2.43 -9.38 -0.73
C GLN A 117 2.40 -7.92 -1.21
N PRO A 118 2.21 -6.94 -0.29
CA PRO A 118 2.08 -5.53 -0.67
C PRO A 118 3.42 -4.85 -0.97
N GLY A 119 4.54 -5.48 -0.62
CA GLY A 119 5.85 -4.87 -0.73
C GLY A 119 5.91 -3.52 -0.04
N SER A 120 6.66 -2.59 -0.61
CA SER A 120 6.88 -1.25 -0.03
C SER A 120 5.63 -0.39 0.15
N SER A 121 4.46 -0.78 -0.38
CA SER A 121 3.22 -0.04 -0.09
C SER A 121 2.76 -0.18 1.36
N LEU A 122 3.29 -1.16 2.10
CA LEU A 122 3.01 -1.35 3.52
C LEU A 122 3.74 -0.35 4.43
N LYS A 123 4.90 0.19 4.01
CA LYS A 123 5.79 1.05 4.82
C LYS A 123 5.10 2.21 5.54
N PRO A 124 4.20 2.97 4.90
CA PRO A 124 3.46 4.02 5.60
C PRO A 124 2.65 3.50 6.78
N LEU A 125 2.02 2.33 6.65
CA LEU A 125 1.08 1.79 7.63
C LEU A 125 1.76 1.17 8.85
N THR A 126 2.83 0.40 8.64
CA THR A 126 3.47 -0.42 9.68
C THR A 126 4.74 0.20 10.24
N VAL A 127 5.35 1.16 9.54
CA VAL A 127 6.63 1.73 9.96
C VAL A 127 6.52 3.22 10.27
N TYR A 128 6.23 4.04 9.26
CA TYR A 128 6.41 5.48 9.38
C TYR A 128 5.26 6.19 10.11
N GLY A 129 4.00 5.76 9.90
CA GLY A 129 2.85 6.43 10.52
C GLY A 129 2.94 6.44 12.05
N LYS A 130 3.18 5.27 12.64
CA LYS A 130 3.35 5.13 14.09
C LYS A 130 4.61 5.84 14.58
N ALA A 131 5.72 5.75 13.84
CA ALA A 131 6.96 6.43 14.20
C ALA A 131 6.81 7.97 14.20
N PHE A 132 6.03 8.54 13.27
CA PHE A 132 5.71 9.98 13.29
C PHE A 132 4.76 10.33 14.43
N GLU A 133 3.75 9.50 14.71
CA GLU A 133 2.80 9.77 15.79
C GLU A 133 3.50 9.80 17.15
N GLU A 134 4.35 8.86 17.42
CA GLU A 134 5.11 8.72 18.67
C GLU A 134 6.36 9.61 18.72
N ASN A 135 6.63 10.39 17.67
CA ASN A 135 7.81 11.27 17.55
C ASN A 135 9.15 10.51 17.66
N LEU A 136 9.18 9.24 17.27
CA LEU A 136 10.43 8.47 17.21
C LEU A 136 11.38 9.02 16.15
N VAL A 137 10.81 9.52 15.05
CA VAL A 137 11.53 10.23 13.99
C VAL A 137 10.69 11.40 13.48
N THR A 138 11.35 12.38 12.85
CA THR A 138 10.74 13.47 12.10
C THR A 138 11.10 13.36 10.63
N LEU A 139 10.47 14.14 9.75
CA LEU A 139 10.85 14.16 8.33
C LEU A 139 12.30 14.63 8.10
N GLY A 140 12.83 15.48 8.98
CA GLY A 140 14.21 15.98 8.92
C GLY A 140 15.23 15.10 9.68
N THR A 141 14.80 14.06 10.38
CA THR A 141 15.72 13.13 11.05
C THR A 141 16.63 12.47 10.00
N ILE A 142 17.95 12.51 10.25
CA ILE A 142 18.94 11.87 9.39
C ILE A 142 19.04 10.40 9.77
N ILE A 143 19.00 9.55 8.76
CA ILE A 143 19.06 8.09 8.89
C ILE A 143 19.99 7.53 7.82
N GLU A 144 20.72 6.47 8.18
CA GLU A 144 21.69 5.85 7.31
C GLU A 144 21.03 4.88 6.32
N ASP A 145 21.38 4.99 5.05
CA ASP A 145 21.08 4.01 4.01
C ASP A 145 22.34 3.20 3.70
N SER A 146 22.61 2.22 4.56
CA SER A 146 23.66 1.22 4.46
C SER A 146 23.12 -0.15 4.88
N PRO A 147 23.81 -1.26 4.64
CA PRO A 147 23.38 -2.58 5.10
C PRO A 147 23.07 -2.57 6.61
N VAL A 148 21.95 -3.16 6.99
CA VAL A 148 21.53 -3.28 8.39
C VAL A 148 22.18 -4.50 9.03
N MET A 149 22.34 -5.57 8.27
CA MET A 149 22.93 -6.85 8.70
C MET A 149 23.40 -7.68 7.51
N LYS A 150 24.09 -8.77 7.79
CA LYS A 150 24.32 -9.83 6.79
C LYS A 150 23.18 -10.84 6.86
N TYR A 151 22.66 -11.21 5.71
CA TYR A 151 21.71 -12.30 5.56
C TYR A 151 22.23 -13.25 4.48
N ASP A 152 22.41 -14.51 4.82
CA ASP A 152 23.01 -15.52 3.94
C ASP A 152 24.32 -15.03 3.25
N GLY A 153 25.19 -14.41 4.05
CA GLY A 153 26.48 -13.86 3.59
C GLY A 153 26.40 -12.55 2.78
N SER A 154 25.22 -12.11 2.38
CA SER A 154 24.99 -10.90 1.59
C SER A 154 24.54 -9.72 2.45
N ASP A 155 24.83 -8.52 1.99
CA ASP A 155 24.35 -7.28 2.62
C ASP A 155 22.83 -7.17 2.53
N TRP A 156 22.18 -6.90 3.66
CA TRP A 156 20.71 -6.84 3.74
C TRP A 156 20.24 -5.62 4.55
N PRO A 157 19.07 -5.02 4.19
CA PRO A 157 18.34 -5.23 2.93
C PRO A 157 18.98 -4.45 1.78
N ALA A 158 18.83 -4.94 0.56
CA ALA A 158 19.20 -4.19 -0.63
C ALA A 158 18.09 -3.20 -1.01
N ASN A 159 18.46 -2.05 -1.59
CA ASN A 159 17.51 -1.17 -2.27
C ASN A 159 17.14 -1.72 -3.66
N ALA A 160 16.03 -1.24 -4.22
CA ALA A 160 15.56 -1.68 -5.54
C ALA A 160 16.54 -1.38 -6.69
N ASP A 161 17.37 -0.34 -6.55
CA ASP A 161 18.42 0.04 -7.51
C ASP A 161 19.77 -0.65 -7.23
N GLY A 162 19.83 -1.51 -6.22
CA GLY A 162 21.04 -2.26 -5.83
C GLY A 162 22.14 -1.40 -5.20
N LYS A 163 21.84 -0.17 -4.78
CA LYS A 163 22.82 0.78 -4.23
C LYS A 163 22.44 1.22 -2.81
N TYR A 164 23.43 1.62 -2.05
CA TYR A 164 23.29 2.33 -0.77
C TYR A 164 23.67 3.79 -0.97
N HIS A 165 22.93 4.69 -0.35
CA HIS A 165 23.01 6.14 -0.61
C HIS A 165 23.55 6.95 0.58
N GLY A 166 23.96 6.27 1.67
CA GLY A 166 24.47 6.91 2.88
C GLY A 166 23.41 7.69 3.65
N ASP A 167 23.86 8.66 4.40
CA ASP A 167 22.99 9.44 5.28
C ASP A 167 22.00 10.31 4.50
N MET A 168 20.75 10.30 4.94
CA MET A 168 19.69 11.11 4.33
C MET A 168 18.56 11.39 5.32
N SER A 169 17.71 12.36 5.02
CA SER A 169 16.50 12.59 5.81
C SER A 169 15.46 11.49 5.62
N ILE A 170 14.65 11.25 6.64
CA ILE A 170 13.47 10.36 6.57
C ILE A 170 12.56 10.76 5.40
N TYR A 171 12.37 12.06 5.17
CA TYR A 171 11.61 12.55 4.02
C TYR A 171 12.13 11.97 2.70
N LYS A 172 13.44 12.04 2.46
CA LYS A 172 14.07 11.48 1.26
C LYS A 172 14.00 9.96 1.22
N ALA A 173 14.23 9.30 2.35
CA ALA A 173 14.20 7.84 2.47
C ALA A 173 12.81 7.26 2.14
N LEU A 174 11.75 7.85 2.68
CA LEU A 174 10.37 7.41 2.42
C LEU A 174 9.93 7.75 1.00
N THR A 175 10.25 8.95 0.48
CA THR A 175 9.96 9.35 -0.91
C THR A 175 10.53 8.35 -1.91
N ASN A 176 11.80 7.96 -1.73
CA ASN A 176 12.48 7.01 -2.64
C ASN A 176 12.26 5.54 -2.22
N SER A 177 11.53 5.32 -1.12
CA SER A 177 11.20 3.97 -0.67
C SER A 177 12.42 3.10 -0.34
N TYR A 178 13.52 3.69 0.18
CA TYR A 178 14.72 2.95 0.54
C TYR A 178 14.47 1.95 1.67
N ASN A 179 15.08 0.78 1.56
CA ASN A 179 14.83 -0.34 2.45
C ASN A 179 15.60 -0.27 3.77
N PRO A 180 16.93 -0.03 3.78
CA PRO A 180 17.70 0.04 5.03
C PRO A 180 17.15 1.09 6.01
N PRO A 181 16.85 2.34 5.60
CA PRO A 181 16.23 3.33 6.47
C PRO A 181 14.90 2.83 7.07
N THR A 182 14.07 2.19 6.26
CA THR A 182 12.77 1.66 6.72
C THR A 182 12.94 0.60 7.80
N VAL A 183 13.90 -0.33 7.61
CA VAL A 183 14.21 -1.37 8.60
C VAL A 183 14.72 -0.75 9.90
N ARG A 184 15.57 0.27 9.82
CA ARG A 184 16.08 1.00 11.01
C ARG A 184 14.94 1.69 11.77
N VAL A 185 14.01 2.32 11.08
CA VAL A 185 12.82 2.94 11.73
C VAL A 185 11.92 1.89 12.36
N LEU A 186 11.73 0.72 11.72
CA LEU A 186 10.95 -0.36 12.35
C LEU A 186 11.62 -0.85 13.64
N ARG A 187 12.95 -0.98 13.67
CA ARG A 187 13.69 -1.37 14.89
C ARG A 187 13.41 -0.48 16.10
N LEU A 188 13.15 0.81 15.89
CA LEU A 188 12.76 1.71 16.99
C LEU A 188 11.42 1.36 17.63
N GLN A 189 10.65 0.47 17.01
CA GLN A 189 9.32 0.02 17.45
C GLN A 189 9.34 -1.45 17.91
N GLN A 190 10.52 -2.03 18.10
CA GLN A 190 10.67 -3.40 18.57
C GLN A 190 10.19 -3.53 20.02
N ASP A 191 9.41 -4.55 20.30
CA ASP A 191 8.95 -4.87 21.65
C ASP A 191 10.10 -5.45 22.50
N ASP A 192 9.99 -5.41 23.83
CA ASP A 192 11.00 -5.91 24.77
C ASP A 192 11.33 -7.41 24.59
N ASP A 193 10.41 -8.16 24.03
CA ASP A 193 10.59 -9.59 23.70
C ASP A 193 11.31 -9.84 22.37
N GLY A 194 11.74 -8.77 21.70
CA GLY A 194 12.44 -8.83 20.42
C GLY A 194 11.51 -9.03 19.22
N THR A 195 10.19 -9.05 19.41
CA THR A 195 9.20 -9.15 18.32
C THR A 195 8.68 -7.80 17.91
N PHE A 196 7.74 -7.78 16.94
CA PHE A 196 6.97 -6.60 16.51
C PHE A 196 5.48 -6.83 16.73
N SER A 197 5.11 -7.48 17.83
CA SER A 197 3.73 -7.82 18.18
C SER A 197 2.84 -6.57 18.26
N THR A 198 3.36 -5.49 18.85
CA THR A 198 2.63 -4.21 18.94
C THR A 198 2.31 -3.65 17.55
N VAL A 199 3.28 -3.67 16.63
CA VAL A 199 3.07 -3.19 15.24
C VAL A 199 2.12 -4.11 14.49
N LEU A 200 2.26 -5.43 14.62
CA LEU A 200 1.36 -6.41 13.99
C LEU A 200 -0.08 -6.22 14.46
N ASN A 201 -0.30 -6.16 15.78
CA ASN A 201 -1.64 -6.00 16.35
C ASN A 201 -2.26 -4.67 15.94
N PHE A 202 -1.49 -3.59 15.90
CA PHE A 202 -1.95 -2.31 15.38
C PHE A 202 -2.40 -2.42 13.92
N ALA A 203 -1.59 -3.01 13.05
CA ALA A 203 -1.92 -3.18 11.64
C ALA A 203 -3.15 -4.09 11.43
N ARG A 204 -3.24 -5.20 12.17
CA ARG A 204 -4.32 -6.17 12.06
C ARG A 204 -5.62 -5.69 12.68
N ASP A 205 -5.56 -5.18 13.91
CA ASP A 205 -6.76 -4.94 14.71
C ASP A 205 -7.30 -3.50 14.54
N THR A 206 -6.40 -2.52 14.38
CA THR A 206 -6.76 -1.11 14.20
C THR A 206 -6.95 -0.77 12.72
N LEU A 207 -5.99 -1.10 11.86
CA LEU A 207 -6.07 -0.81 10.43
C LEU A 207 -6.79 -1.90 9.63
N LYS A 208 -7.24 -2.97 10.29
CA LYS A 208 -8.03 -4.06 9.72
C LYS A 208 -7.35 -4.79 8.55
N LEU A 209 -6.01 -4.91 8.61
CA LEU A 209 -5.26 -5.81 7.73
C LEU A 209 -5.40 -7.24 8.26
N SER A 210 -6.61 -7.78 8.19
CA SER A 210 -7.02 -9.03 8.85
C SER A 210 -6.32 -10.28 8.31
N SER A 211 -5.75 -10.20 7.11
CA SER A 211 -5.00 -11.30 6.48
C SER A 211 -3.60 -11.52 7.10
N LEU A 212 -3.07 -10.56 7.89
CA LEU A 212 -1.77 -10.68 8.55
C LEU A 212 -1.73 -11.89 9.49
N GLN A 213 -0.62 -12.62 9.47
CA GLN A 213 -0.42 -13.83 10.28
C GLN A 213 0.44 -13.52 11.51
N ASP A 214 0.34 -14.36 12.53
CA ASP A 214 1.12 -14.20 13.77
C ASP A 214 2.64 -14.30 13.52
N ASP A 215 3.06 -15.03 12.51
CA ASP A 215 4.48 -15.14 12.12
C ASP A 215 5.04 -13.84 11.54
N ASP A 216 4.19 -12.94 11.04
CA ASP A 216 4.62 -11.66 10.46
C ASP A 216 5.24 -10.71 11.50
N LYS A 217 5.08 -10.96 12.80
CA LYS A 217 5.76 -10.22 13.89
C LYS A 217 7.21 -10.62 14.10
N ASN A 218 7.61 -11.75 13.53
CA ASN A 218 8.95 -12.28 13.70
C ASN A 218 9.86 -11.78 12.57
N GLY A 219 11.02 -11.27 12.92
CA GLY A 219 11.96 -10.73 11.94
C GLY A 219 11.60 -9.35 11.41
N LEU A 220 12.52 -8.79 10.63
CA LEU A 220 12.44 -7.41 10.14
C LEU A 220 11.68 -7.27 8.82
N ALA A 221 11.80 -8.25 7.91
CA ALA A 221 11.32 -8.13 6.55
C ALA A 221 9.78 -8.04 6.41
N PRO A 222 8.96 -8.82 7.16
CA PRO A 222 7.53 -8.82 6.97
C PRO A 222 6.91 -7.43 7.11
N LEU A 223 7.05 -6.80 8.26
CA LEU A 223 6.38 -5.52 8.56
C LEU A 223 7.12 -4.30 8.01
N SER A 224 8.44 -4.37 7.73
CA SER A 224 9.16 -3.25 7.13
C SER A 224 9.12 -3.21 5.62
N LEU A 225 9.16 -4.36 4.96
CA LEU A 225 9.29 -4.45 3.50
C LEU A 225 8.06 -5.05 2.81
N GLY A 226 7.07 -5.49 3.58
CA GLY A 226 5.87 -6.12 3.06
C GLY A 226 6.09 -7.54 2.54
N ALA A 227 7.16 -8.21 2.99
CA ALA A 227 7.44 -9.61 2.70
C ALA A 227 6.65 -10.52 3.67
N LEU A 228 5.34 -10.38 3.64
CA LEU A 228 4.42 -11.04 4.56
C LEU A 228 4.30 -12.54 4.26
N SER A 229 3.96 -13.33 5.26
CA SER A 229 3.77 -14.78 5.16
C SER A 229 2.70 -15.15 4.11
N LYS A 230 1.58 -14.43 4.09
CA LYS A 230 0.52 -14.58 3.07
C LYS A 230 0.33 -13.32 2.23
N GLY A 231 0.26 -12.17 2.86
CA GLY A 231 -0.03 -10.91 2.22
C GLY A 231 -1.37 -10.30 2.66
N VAL A 232 -1.92 -9.42 1.82
CA VAL A 232 -3.15 -8.67 2.07
C VAL A 232 -3.96 -8.52 0.78
N THR A 233 -5.25 -8.18 0.91
CA THR A 233 -6.11 -7.90 -0.26
C THR A 233 -6.03 -6.41 -0.66
N VAL A 234 -6.48 -6.10 -1.88
CA VAL A 234 -6.55 -4.71 -2.37
C VAL A 234 -7.51 -3.89 -1.50
N LEU A 235 -8.64 -4.48 -1.11
CA LEU A 235 -9.62 -3.82 -0.24
C LEU A 235 -9.03 -3.50 1.13
N GLU A 236 -8.31 -4.44 1.76
CA GLU A 236 -7.65 -4.21 3.06
C GLU A 236 -6.65 -3.06 2.97
N MET A 237 -5.78 -3.06 1.97
CA MET A 237 -4.80 -1.99 1.77
C MET A 237 -5.47 -0.65 1.49
N THR A 238 -6.51 -0.63 0.65
CA THR A 238 -7.21 0.60 0.31
C THR A 238 -7.85 1.22 1.56
N ARG A 239 -8.65 0.44 2.32
CA ARG A 239 -9.30 0.97 3.52
C ARG A 239 -8.30 1.38 4.61
N ALA A 240 -7.17 0.68 4.75
CA ALA A 240 -6.13 1.04 5.72
C ALA A 240 -5.54 2.43 5.45
N PHE A 241 -5.37 2.82 4.19
CA PHE A 241 -4.89 4.14 3.81
C PHE A 241 -5.91 5.27 4.10
N SER A 242 -7.16 4.94 4.46
CA SER A 242 -8.13 5.95 4.90
C SER A 242 -7.60 6.77 6.08
N VAL A 243 -6.73 6.19 6.90
CA VAL A 243 -6.09 6.88 8.03
C VAL A 243 -5.32 8.14 7.59
N TYR A 244 -4.77 8.18 6.38
CA TYR A 244 -4.10 9.37 5.83
C TYR A 244 -5.06 10.21 5.00
N ALA A 245 -5.86 9.59 4.14
CA ALA A 245 -6.83 10.28 3.28
C ALA A 245 -7.95 10.96 4.08
N ASN A 246 -8.21 10.55 5.33
CA ASN A 246 -9.22 11.09 6.23
C ASN A 246 -8.60 11.66 7.52
N LYS A 247 -7.52 12.45 7.38
CA LYS A 247 -6.93 13.30 8.43
C LYS A 247 -6.66 12.57 9.76
N GLY A 248 -6.07 11.37 9.70
CA GLY A 248 -5.74 10.57 10.88
C GLY A 248 -6.85 9.63 11.36
N THR A 249 -8.00 9.64 10.70
CA THR A 249 -9.13 8.78 11.05
C THR A 249 -9.19 7.55 10.14
N PHE A 250 -9.01 6.37 10.71
CA PHE A 250 -9.33 5.12 10.02
C PHE A 250 -10.84 5.04 9.80
N THR A 251 -11.25 4.72 8.59
CA THR A 251 -12.64 4.52 8.18
C THR A 251 -12.77 3.16 7.53
N ASP A 252 -13.54 2.27 8.12
CA ASP A 252 -13.83 0.96 7.53
C ASP A 252 -14.63 1.10 6.23
N SER A 253 -14.80 0.03 5.48
CA SER A 253 -15.47 0.05 4.18
C SER A 253 -16.80 -0.65 4.20
N ARG A 254 -17.70 -0.25 3.28
CA ARG A 254 -18.97 -0.91 3.00
C ARG A 254 -19.35 -0.78 1.52
N SER A 255 -20.08 -1.78 1.01
CA SER A 255 -20.63 -1.74 -0.35
C SER A 255 -22.14 -1.45 -0.39
N TYR A 256 -22.79 -1.42 0.78
CA TYR A 256 -24.19 -1.05 0.93
C TYR A 256 -24.45 -0.30 2.24
N THR A 257 -25.54 0.44 2.34
CA THR A 257 -25.94 1.19 3.52
C THR A 257 -27.03 0.49 4.33
N ARG A 258 -28.00 -0.09 3.66
CA ARG A 258 -29.12 -0.83 4.29
C ARG A 258 -29.73 -1.84 3.35
N VAL A 259 -30.44 -2.79 3.94
CA VAL A 259 -31.29 -3.77 3.25
C VAL A 259 -32.69 -3.69 3.85
N GLU A 260 -33.70 -3.58 3.00
CA GLU A 260 -35.10 -3.59 3.39
C GLU A 260 -35.83 -4.83 2.85
N SER A 261 -36.83 -5.30 3.56
CA SER A 261 -37.78 -6.31 3.08
C SER A 261 -38.73 -5.69 2.05
N TYR A 262 -39.50 -6.53 1.35
CA TYR A 262 -40.55 -6.09 0.44
C TYR A 262 -41.56 -5.11 1.10
N SER A 263 -41.83 -5.29 2.39
CA SER A 263 -42.73 -4.41 3.16
C SER A 263 -42.08 -3.09 3.62
N GLY A 264 -40.82 -2.84 3.26
CA GLY A 264 -40.09 -1.63 3.66
C GLY A 264 -39.46 -1.69 5.07
N LYS A 265 -39.56 -2.84 5.77
CA LYS A 265 -38.91 -3.01 7.07
C LYS A 265 -37.40 -3.18 6.88
N THR A 266 -36.59 -2.44 7.63
CA THR A 266 -35.13 -2.61 7.64
C THR A 266 -34.75 -3.98 8.16
N VAL A 267 -34.03 -4.75 7.33
CA VAL A 267 -33.48 -6.07 7.63
C VAL A 267 -32.05 -5.92 8.12
N LEU A 268 -31.22 -5.15 7.41
CA LEU A 268 -29.84 -4.82 7.79
C LEU A 268 -29.62 -3.31 7.70
N GLN A 269 -28.83 -2.80 8.63
CA GLN A 269 -28.26 -1.47 8.60
C GLN A 269 -26.75 -1.63 8.73
N LYS A 270 -26.00 -1.05 7.78
CA LYS A 270 -24.52 -1.13 7.76
C LYS A 270 -23.92 0.21 8.12
N ASP A 271 -23.51 0.36 9.35
CA ASP A 271 -22.78 1.53 9.81
C ASP A 271 -21.27 1.27 9.65
N VAL A 272 -20.53 2.33 9.33
CA VAL A 272 -19.09 2.25 9.15
C VAL A 272 -18.38 2.60 10.44
N SER A 273 -17.52 1.72 10.90
CA SER A 273 -16.62 1.98 12.03
C SER A 273 -15.60 3.05 11.66
N LYS A 274 -15.45 4.05 12.52
CA LYS A 274 -14.43 5.10 12.42
C LYS A 274 -13.65 5.17 13.71
N GLN A 275 -12.32 5.31 13.59
CA GLN A 275 -11.44 5.42 14.73
C GLN A 275 -10.39 6.49 14.47
N SER A 276 -10.24 7.44 15.38
CA SER A 276 -9.07 8.34 15.38
C SER A 276 -7.83 7.53 15.73
N VAL A 277 -6.87 7.47 14.82
CA VAL A 277 -5.66 6.65 14.91
C VAL A 277 -4.44 7.55 15.06
N TYR A 278 -4.35 8.57 14.22
CA TYR A 278 -3.26 9.54 14.21
C TYR A 278 -3.79 10.96 14.39
N SER A 279 -2.93 11.84 14.84
CA SER A 279 -3.16 13.29 14.77
C SER A 279 -3.26 13.74 13.30
N GLU A 280 -3.99 14.82 13.05
CA GLU A 280 -4.07 15.41 11.70
C GLU A 280 -2.69 15.82 11.19
N GLN A 281 -1.78 16.23 12.10
CA GLN A 281 -0.39 16.57 11.81
C GLN A 281 0.37 15.35 11.27
N THR A 282 0.27 14.20 11.93
CA THR A 282 0.92 12.96 11.46
C THR A 282 0.38 12.52 10.11
N ALA A 283 -0.95 12.57 9.92
CA ALA A 283 -1.57 12.26 8.64
C ALA A 283 -1.09 13.20 7.52
N TYR A 284 -0.95 14.49 7.83
CA TYR A 284 -0.46 15.47 6.86
C TYR A 284 1.02 15.29 6.53
N LEU A 285 1.89 15.02 7.51
CA LEU A 285 3.32 14.71 7.26
C LEU A 285 3.47 13.52 6.32
N MET A 286 2.65 12.48 6.50
CA MET A 286 2.60 11.35 5.59
C MET A 286 2.12 11.80 4.21
N THR A 287 1.00 12.50 4.13
CA THR A 287 0.42 13.00 2.88
C THR A 287 1.42 13.83 2.09
N TYR A 288 2.06 14.81 2.74
CA TYR A 288 3.11 15.66 2.16
C TYR A 288 4.26 14.82 1.56
N THR A 289 4.70 13.78 2.26
CA THR A 289 5.74 12.90 1.73
C THR A 289 5.24 12.04 0.56
N LEU A 290 4.02 11.54 0.64
CA LEU A 290 3.42 10.73 -0.42
C LEU A 290 3.02 11.53 -1.66
N GLU A 291 2.75 12.84 -1.53
CA GLU A 291 2.64 13.76 -2.68
C GLU A 291 3.97 13.82 -3.44
N ASN A 292 5.09 13.88 -2.70
CA ASN A 292 6.41 13.90 -3.32
C ASN A 292 6.75 12.58 -4.03
N VAL A 293 6.25 11.44 -3.57
CA VAL A 293 6.34 10.16 -4.30
C VAL A 293 5.70 10.30 -5.69
N VAL A 294 4.52 10.91 -5.78
CA VAL A 294 3.81 11.12 -7.04
C VAL A 294 4.48 12.20 -7.90
N ALA A 295 5.02 13.26 -7.28
CA ALA A 295 5.64 14.36 -7.99
C ALA A 295 7.02 14.01 -8.58
N GLU A 296 7.86 13.29 -7.82
CA GLU A 296 9.28 13.20 -8.09
C GLU A 296 9.76 11.82 -8.54
N THR A 297 9.06 10.72 -8.16
CA THR A 297 9.53 9.39 -8.54
C THR A 297 9.11 9.00 -9.96
N TYR A 298 9.97 8.26 -10.64
CA TYR A 298 9.73 7.84 -12.02
C TYR A 298 8.38 7.11 -12.18
N PHE A 299 8.10 6.14 -11.31
CA PHE A 299 6.85 5.38 -11.38
C PHE A 299 5.65 6.09 -10.75
N GLY A 300 5.87 6.98 -9.79
CA GLY A 300 4.78 7.71 -9.12
C GLY A 300 4.10 8.72 -10.03
N ARG A 301 4.85 9.37 -10.93
CA ARG A 301 4.34 10.45 -11.80
C ARG A 301 3.15 10.04 -12.66
N ALA A 302 3.07 8.77 -13.04
CA ALA A 302 1.96 8.28 -13.86
C ALA A 302 0.61 8.26 -13.12
N ALA A 303 0.62 8.30 -11.77
CA ALA A 303 -0.58 8.36 -10.95
C ALA A 303 -1.13 9.79 -10.76
N LYS A 304 -0.46 10.82 -11.27
CA LYS A 304 -0.87 12.22 -11.08
C LYS A 304 -2.24 12.52 -11.70
N VAL A 305 -3.15 13.06 -10.90
CA VAL A 305 -4.41 13.63 -11.36
C VAL A 305 -4.20 15.14 -11.58
N TYR A 306 -4.31 15.61 -12.83
CA TYR A 306 -4.01 17.00 -13.16
C TYR A 306 -4.98 17.97 -12.50
N GLY A 307 -4.43 19.03 -11.90
CA GLY A 307 -5.19 20.06 -11.17
C GLY A 307 -5.56 19.66 -9.73
N VAL A 308 -5.37 18.40 -9.34
CA VAL A 308 -5.72 17.88 -8.02
C VAL A 308 -4.47 17.32 -7.35
N GLU A 309 -4.18 17.73 -6.13
CA GLU A 309 -3.10 17.16 -5.35
C GLU A 309 -3.32 15.65 -5.17
N THR A 310 -2.28 14.88 -5.42
CA THR A 310 -2.33 13.42 -5.42
C THR A 310 -1.20 12.88 -4.59
N ALA A 311 -1.52 12.10 -3.58
CA ALA A 311 -0.59 11.41 -2.72
C ALA A 311 -0.70 9.89 -2.93
N GLY A 312 0.40 9.15 -2.79
CA GLY A 312 0.33 7.70 -2.92
C GLY A 312 1.66 6.99 -2.75
N LYS A 313 1.57 5.67 -2.60
CA LYS A 313 2.73 4.80 -2.39
C LYS A 313 2.70 3.61 -3.35
N THR A 314 3.80 3.42 -4.04
CA THR A 314 4.05 2.21 -4.84
C THR A 314 4.48 1.05 -3.97
N GLY A 315 4.10 -0.16 -4.35
CA GLY A 315 4.60 -1.42 -3.83
C GLY A 315 5.11 -2.28 -4.98
N THR A 316 6.23 -2.94 -4.75
CA THR A 316 6.79 -3.92 -5.68
C THR A 316 7.40 -5.04 -4.84
N THR A 317 7.06 -6.28 -5.13
CA THR A 317 7.65 -7.43 -4.47
C THR A 317 8.92 -7.90 -5.19
N SER A 318 9.69 -8.75 -4.53
CA SER A 318 10.85 -9.40 -5.13
C SER A 318 10.46 -10.08 -6.45
N PHE A 319 11.35 -10.06 -7.42
CA PHE A 319 11.12 -10.60 -8.76
C PHE A 319 9.96 -9.96 -9.53
N TYR A 320 9.46 -8.80 -9.07
CA TYR A 320 8.35 -8.08 -9.72
C TYR A 320 7.06 -8.90 -9.89
N ASN A 321 6.77 -9.82 -8.97
CA ASN A 321 5.56 -10.66 -9.06
C ASN A 321 4.28 -9.85 -8.80
N ASP A 322 4.36 -8.87 -7.91
CA ASP A 322 3.24 -8.02 -7.51
C ASP A 322 3.62 -6.56 -7.63
N ARG A 323 2.75 -5.78 -8.22
CA ARG A 323 2.85 -4.32 -8.28
C ARG A 323 1.61 -3.69 -7.69
N TRP A 324 1.83 -2.76 -6.79
CA TRP A 324 0.81 -2.06 -6.05
C TRP A 324 0.91 -0.55 -6.21
N PHE A 325 -0.21 0.10 -6.13
CA PHE A 325 -0.26 1.53 -5.86
C PHE A 325 -1.50 1.82 -5.01
N ILE A 326 -1.30 2.45 -3.86
CA ILE A 326 -2.40 2.97 -3.04
C ILE A 326 -2.24 4.47 -3.02
N GLY A 327 -3.22 5.18 -3.54
CA GLY A 327 -3.16 6.63 -3.67
C GLY A 327 -4.50 7.28 -3.40
N TYR A 328 -4.45 8.57 -3.10
CA TYR A 328 -5.63 9.36 -2.79
C TYR A 328 -5.47 10.81 -3.24
N THR A 329 -6.60 11.44 -3.40
CA THR A 329 -6.76 12.88 -3.59
C THR A 329 -7.57 13.43 -2.41
N PRO A 330 -7.80 14.73 -2.29
CA PRO A 330 -8.71 15.26 -1.27
C PRO A 330 -10.14 14.71 -1.31
N TYR A 331 -10.50 13.98 -2.37
CA TYR A 331 -11.87 13.51 -2.64
C TYR A 331 -12.03 11.99 -2.56
N TYR A 332 -11.07 11.24 -3.09
CA TYR A 332 -11.19 9.79 -3.27
C TYR A 332 -9.89 9.08 -2.91
N LEU A 333 -10.05 7.86 -2.40
CA LEU A 333 -8.99 6.92 -2.10
C LEU A 333 -9.13 5.71 -3.01
N ALA A 334 -8.04 5.27 -3.62
CA ALA A 334 -8.06 4.08 -4.47
C ALA A 334 -6.80 3.24 -4.33
N GLY A 335 -6.97 1.92 -4.32
CA GLY A 335 -5.91 0.94 -4.36
C GLY A 335 -5.99 0.09 -5.61
N ILE A 336 -4.84 -0.26 -6.16
CA ILE A 336 -4.70 -1.14 -7.32
C ILE A 336 -3.57 -2.14 -7.12
N TRP A 337 -3.80 -3.36 -7.60
CA TRP A 337 -2.82 -4.41 -7.76
C TRP A 337 -2.75 -4.83 -9.23
N TRP A 338 -1.52 -5.16 -9.68
CA TRP A 338 -1.20 -5.66 -11.01
C TRP A 338 -0.22 -6.81 -10.88
N GLY A 339 -0.52 -7.97 -11.46
CA GLY A 339 0.33 -9.17 -11.40
C GLY A 339 -0.34 -10.39 -12.01
N TYR A 340 0.32 -11.52 -11.97
CA TYR A 340 -0.25 -12.81 -12.34
C TYR A 340 -0.86 -13.51 -11.12
N ASP A 341 -1.81 -14.42 -11.33
CA ASP A 341 -2.44 -15.19 -10.24
C ASP A 341 -1.46 -16.09 -9.48
N TYR A 342 -0.33 -16.39 -10.08
CA TYR A 342 0.77 -17.15 -9.49
C TYR A 342 2.08 -16.35 -9.60
N ASN A 343 3.15 -16.89 -8.99
CA ASN A 343 4.44 -16.22 -8.93
C ASN A 343 5.10 -16.19 -10.32
N HIS A 344 4.77 -15.20 -11.11
CA HIS A 344 5.38 -14.87 -12.39
C HIS A 344 5.63 -13.38 -12.44
N SER A 345 6.84 -13.00 -12.91
CA SER A 345 7.27 -11.61 -12.95
C SER A 345 6.50 -10.81 -14.00
N VAL A 346 6.06 -9.62 -13.64
CA VAL A 346 5.63 -8.61 -14.60
C VAL A 346 6.80 -7.70 -15.00
N SER A 347 6.68 -7.02 -16.14
CA SER A 347 7.72 -6.13 -16.66
C SER A 347 8.24 -5.14 -15.61
N SER A 348 9.57 -5.02 -15.49
CA SER A 348 10.22 -4.04 -14.61
C SER A 348 10.27 -2.63 -15.21
N SER A 349 10.15 -2.51 -16.52
CA SER A 349 10.33 -1.24 -17.24
C SER A 349 9.10 -0.33 -17.24
N ARG A 350 7.93 -0.86 -16.92
CA ARG A 350 6.66 -0.14 -16.95
C ARG A 350 5.88 -0.32 -15.65
N ALA A 351 5.26 0.73 -15.17
CA ALA A 351 4.48 0.72 -13.93
C ALA A 351 2.98 0.77 -14.24
N MET A 352 2.46 -0.30 -14.83
CA MET A 352 1.06 -0.39 -15.26
C MET A 352 0.07 -0.03 -14.15
N GLN A 353 0.34 -0.41 -12.90
CA GLN A 353 -0.53 -0.11 -11.77
C GLN A 353 -0.71 1.41 -11.56
N THR A 354 0.35 2.22 -11.71
CA THR A 354 0.25 3.68 -11.56
C THR A 354 -0.34 4.34 -12.79
N GLU A 355 -0.05 3.82 -13.98
CA GLU A 355 -0.63 4.31 -15.24
C GLU A 355 -2.16 4.11 -15.28
N ILE A 356 -2.62 2.91 -14.93
CA ILE A 356 -4.05 2.57 -14.85
C ILE A 356 -4.72 3.42 -13.77
N TRP A 357 -4.13 3.49 -12.58
CA TRP A 357 -4.67 4.27 -11.47
C TRP A 357 -4.85 5.74 -11.86
N GLY A 358 -3.81 6.37 -12.42
CA GLY A 358 -3.84 7.76 -12.84
C GLY A 358 -4.89 8.03 -13.92
N ALA A 359 -5.00 7.15 -14.91
CA ALA A 359 -5.96 7.29 -15.98
C ALA A 359 -7.41 7.13 -15.49
N VAL A 360 -7.69 6.10 -14.68
CA VAL A 360 -9.02 5.86 -14.12
C VAL A 360 -9.43 7.00 -13.18
N MET A 361 -8.56 7.38 -12.25
CA MET A 361 -8.87 8.47 -11.32
C MET A 361 -9.04 9.81 -12.02
N THR A 362 -8.27 10.12 -13.06
CA THR A 362 -8.47 11.32 -13.88
C THR A 362 -9.86 11.33 -14.53
N LYS A 363 -10.29 10.21 -15.11
CA LYS A 363 -11.62 10.09 -15.71
C LYS A 363 -12.73 10.24 -14.65
N ILE A 364 -12.57 9.67 -13.47
CA ILE A 364 -13.53 9.82 -12.35
C ILE A 364 -13.63 11.29 -11.93
N HIS A 365 -12.50 11.97 -11.71
CA HIS A 365 -12.52 13.38 -11.34
C HIS A 365 -13.19 14.26 -12.41
N GLN A 366 -12.89 14.01 -13.68
CA GLN A 366 -13.52 14.70 -14.80
C GLN A 366 -15.05 14.47 -14.84
N ALA A 367 -15.51 13.23 -14.68
CA ALA A 367 -16.92 12.89 -14.66
C ALA A 367 -17.66 13.54 -13.48
N LYS A 368 -16.96 13.75 -12.35
CA LYS A 368 -17.49 14.48 -11.18
C LYS A 368 -17.34 16.00 -11.26
N GLY A 369 -16.79 16.53 -12.34
CA GLY A 369 -16.55 17.98 -12.50
C GLY A 369 -15.47 18.54 -11.55
N ILE A 370 -14.61 17.68 -11.01
CA ILE A 370 -13.52 18.06 -10.10
C ILE A 370 -12.31 18.45 -10.92
N THR A 371 -11.96 19.72 -10.92
CA THR A 371 -10.84 20.29 -11.69
C THR A 371 -9.68 20.78 -10.82
N SER A 372 -9.90 20.89 -9.51
CA SER A 372 -8.87 21.33 -8.55
C SER A 372 -9.14 20.73 -7.16
N GLY A 373 -8.10 20.61 -6.37
CA GLY A 373 -8.19 20.20 -4.98
C GLY A 373 -6.83 20.19 -4.31
N LYS A 374 -6.79 20.59 -3.05
CA LYS A 374 -5.60 20.60 -2.22
C LYS A 374 -5.86 19.90 -0.90
N PHE A 375 -4.84 19.23 -0.40
CA PHE A 375 -4.88 18.72 0.97
C PHE A 375 -4.82 19.88 1.96
N GLU A 376 -5.70 19.84 2.93
CA GLU A 376 -5.76 20.87 3.96
C GLU A 376 -4.63 20.67 4.97
N GLN A 377 -3.77 21.68 5.11
CA GLN A 377 -2.72 21.68 6.12
C GLN A 377 -3.32 21.98 7.49
N PRO A 378 -3.18 21.09 8.48
CA PRO A 378 -3.68 21.33 9.83
C PRO A 378 -2.83 22.37 10.57
N ALA A 379 -3.40 22.96 11.62
CA ALA A 379 -2.64 23.74 12.59
C ALA A 379 -1.64 22.85 13.36
N GLY A 380 -0.64 23.47 14.01
CA GLY A 380 0.38 22.74 14.80
C GLY A 380 1.48 22.09 13.97
N LEU A 381 1.67 22.57 12.74
CA LEU A 381 2.83 22.27 11.90
C LEU A 381 3.70 23.51 11.72
N VAL A 382 5.01 23.32 11.79
CA VAL A 382 6.01 24.34 11.49
C VAL A 382 6.84 23.93 10.27
N TRP A 383 7.08 24.90 9.38
CA TRP A 383 7.99 24.77 8.27
C TRP A 383 9.36 25.28 8.70
N GLU A 384 10.34 24.38 8.82
CA GLU A 384 11.64 24.73 9.36
C GLU A 384 12.78 24.14 8.54
N SER A 385 13.90 24.83 8.53
CA SER A 385 15.14 24.41 7.91
C SER A 385 15.86 23.35 8.74
N TYR A 386 16.58 22.46 8.05
CA TYR A 386 17.50 21.51 8.69
C TYR A 386 18.75 21.30 7.86
N CYS A 387 19.84 20.99 8.55
CA CYS A 387 21.08 20.54 7.92
C CYS A 387 20.89 19.11 7.39
N THR A 388 21.11 18.89 6.11
CA THR A 388 20.90 17.59 5.45
C THR A 388 21.91 16.51 5.87
N ILE A 389 22.93 16.89 6.64
CA ILE A 389 23.95 15.97 7.18
C ILE A 389 23.65 15.60 8.63
N THR A 390 23.21 16.57 9.45
CA THR A 390 23.06 16.35 10.90
C THR A 390 21.62 16.36 11.40
N GLY A 391 20.66 16.85 10.59
CA GLY A 391 19.28 17.06 11.01
C GLY A 391 19.07 18.26 11.96
N MET A 392 20.12 18.95 12.37
CA MET A 392 20.09 20.14 13.25
C MET A 392 19.68 21.40 12.45
N LEU A 393 19.43 22.51 13.14
CA LEU A 393 19.31 23.81 12.46
C LEU A 393 20.58 24.14 11.69
N PRO A 394 20.51 24.69 10.47
CA PRO A 394 21.70 25.01 9.71
C PRO A 394 22.52 26.09 10.38
N GLY A 395 23.82 25.83 10.58
CA GLY A 395 24.81 26.81 10.99
C GLY A 395 25.54 27.41 9.78
N ALA A 396 26.53 28.29 10.07
CA ALA A 396 27.31 28.98 9.03
C ALA A 396 28.05 28.04 8.06
N GLN A 397 28.36 26.81 8.50
CA GLN A 397 29.08 25.81 7.70
C GLN A 397 28.16 24.90 6.87
N CYS A 398 26.84 25.10 6.93
CA CYS A 398 25.88 24.28 6.24
C CYS A 398 25.52 24.79 4.82
N ALA A 399 26.36 25.67 4.26
CA ALA A 399 26.15 26.16 2.88
C ALA A 399 26.10 24.96 1.89
N GLY A 400 25.02 24.83 1.12
CA GLY A 400 24.79 23.70 0.23
C GLY A 400 24.23 22.44 0.91
N HIS A 401 24.07 22.44 2.23
CA HIS A 401 23.53 21.34 3.02
C HIS A 401 22.30 21.76 3.85
N THR A 402 21.46 22.62 3.29
CA THR A 402 20.22 23.08 3.93
C THR A 402 19.02 22.65 3.12
N ALA A 403 18.04 22.08 3.80
CA ALA A 403 16.74 21.78 3.26
C ALA A 403 15.65 22.21 4.25
N PHE A 404 14.39 22.18 3.80
CA PHE A 404 13.22 22.53 4.59
C PHE A 404 12.22 21.39 4.58
N THR A 405 11.51 21.25 5.69
CA THR A 405 10.41 20.28 5.78
C THR A 405 9.41 20.71 6.86
N PHE A 406 8.27 20.02 6.92
CA PHE A 406 7.32 20.17 8.01
C PHE A 406 7.71 19.35 9.25
N TYR A 407 7.42 19.93 10.41
CA TYR A 407 7.52 19.28 11.71
C TYR A 407 6.22 19.49 12.49
N LYS A 408 5.86 18.57 13.35
CA LYS A 408 4.88 18.88 14.41
C LYS A 408 5.49 19.94 15.33
N GLU A 409 4.72 20.92 15.71
CA GLU A 409 5.18 21.97 16.62
C GLU A 409 5.83 21.38 17.88
N GLY A 410 7.04 21.83 18.20
CA GLY A 410 7.85 21.29 19.30
C GLY A 410 8.76 20.12 18.95
N THR A 411 8.67 19.56 17.72
CA THR A 411 9.56 18.47 17.28
C THR A 411 10.64 18.92 16.27
N GLN A 412 10.61 20.19 15.85
CA GLN A 412 11.63 20.77 14.98
C GLN A 412 12.99 20.86 15.69
N PRO A 413 14.10 20.83 14.93
CA PRO A 413 15.43 20.96 15.53
C PRO A 413 15.60 22.30 16.26
N THR A 414 16.27 22.28 17.39
CA THR A 414 16.57 23.48 18.20
C THR A 414 18.07 23.73 18.35
N LYS A 415 18.90 22.71 18.09
CA LYS A 415 20.36 22.82 18.14
C LYS A 415 20.90 23.25 16.80
N ILE A 416 21.82 24.22 16.80
CA ILE A 416 22.51 24.68 15.59
C ILE A 416 23.65 23.70 15.26
N CYS A 417 23.77 23.32 14.00
CA CYS A 417 24.89 22.53 13.50
C CYS A 417 26.19 23.37 13.57
N ASP A 418 27.15 22.90 14.29
CA ASP A 418 28.45 23.56 14.52
C ASP A 418 29.54 23.17 13.50
N GLY A 419 29.15 22.32 12.52
CA GLY A 419 30.01 21.87 11.41
C GLY A 419 29.89 20.37 11.16
N HIS A 420 30.37 19.92 10.00
CA HIS A 420 30.22 18.54 9.51
C HIS A 420 31.43 17.63 9.91
N GLY A 421 32.26 18.02 10.83
CA GLY A 421 33.48 17.29 11.28
C GLY A 421 33.34 16.53 12.61
N GLY A 422 32.17 16.58 13.27
CA GLY A 422 31.87 15.80 14.47
C GLY A 422 31.09 14.55 14.13
N SER A 423 31.46 13.41 14.72
CA SER A 423 30.66 12.19 14.64
C SER A 423 29.21 12.49 15.05
N VAL A 424 28.28 12.22 14.17
CA VAL A 424 26.85 12.13 14.51
C VAL A 424 26.79 11.09 15.62
N ASP A 425 26.32 11.46 16.80
CA ASP A 425 25.97 10.48 17.81
C ASP A 425 24.79 9.70 17.24
N PRO A 426 24.97 8.44 16.82
CA PRO A 426 23.84 7.69 16.27
C PRO A 426 22.79 7.63 17.37
N SER A 427 21.56 7.90 17.03
CA SER A 427 20.40 7.61 17.88
C SER A 427 20.68 6.29 18.60
N PRO A 428 20.52 6.18 19.93
CA PRO A 428 21.00 5.03 20.68
C PRO A 428 20.44 3.76 20.10
N ASP A 429 21.34 2.97 19.53
CA ASP A 429 21.02 1.60 19.11
C ASP A 429 20.66 0.81 20.39
N PRO A 430 19.43 0.39 20.61
CA PRO A 430 19.10 -0.36 21.79
C PRO A 430 19.65 -1.78 21.62
N ASN A 431 20.92 -1.95 22.05
CA ASN A 431 21.57 -3.23 22.26
C ASN A 431 22.25 -3.90 21.05
N PRO A 432 23.59 -3.72 20.89
CA PRO A 432 24.36 -4.41 19.85
C PRO A 432 24.61 -5.91 20.11
N ASP A 433 24.20 -6.47 21.27
CA ASP A 433 24.58 -7.83 21.70
C ASP A 433 23.46 -8.87 21.70
N ALA A 434 22.32 -8.62 21.08
CA ALA A 434 21.32 -9.65 20.91
C ALA A 434 21.70 -10.57 19.74
N THR A 435 22.49 -11.60 20.01
CA THR A 435 22.62 -12.77 19.14
C THR A 435 21.28 -13.47 19.06
N THR A 436 20.43 -13.10 18.13
CA THR A 436 19.20 -13.82 17.82
C THR A 436 19.56 -15.08 17.05
N THR A 437 19.47 -16.22 17.75
CA THR A 437 19.31 -17.52 17.08
C THR A 437 17.92 -17.56 16.46
N GLU A 438 17.86 -17.41 15.14
CA GLU A 438 16.60 -17.57 14.40
C GLU A 438 16.10 -19.02 14.49
N PRO A 439 14.81 -19.26 14.75
CA PRO A 439 14.21 -20.58 14.52
C PRO A 439 13.94 -20.73 13.00
N ASN A 440 14.68 -21.64 12.42
CA ASN A 440 14.55 -22.13 11.06
C ASN A 440 13.18 -22.81 10.87
N SER A 441 12.26 -22.21 10.11
CA SER A 441 11.11 -22.91 9.56
C SER A 441 10.59 -22.23 8.29
N ASN A 442 11.16 -22.64 7.17
CA ASN A 442 10.50 -22.46 5.88
C ASN A 442 10.08 -23.86 5.37
N PRO A 443 8.80 -24.24 5.45
CA PRO A 443 8.33 -25.52 4.92
C PRO A 443 7.83 -25.35 3.48
N ASN A 444 8.71 -25.15 2.51
CA ASN A 444 8.47 -25.48 1.11
C ASN A 444 9.63 -25.02 0.22
N GLN A 445 10.73 -25.72 0.29
CA GLN A 445 11.67 -25.84 -0.81
C GLN A 445 12.02 -27.31 -0.97
N SER A 446 11.40 -27.94 -1.95
CA SER A 446 11.90 -29.21 -2.46
C SER A 446 13.22 -28.91 -3.16
N GLU A 447 14.29 -29.51 -2.63
CA GLU A 447 15.64 -29.48 -3.19
C GLU A 447 15.64 -30.00 -4.63
N THR A 448 16.07 -29.17 -5.56
CA THR A 448 16.79 -29.60 -6.75
C THR A 448 18.07 -28.79 -6.83
N THR A 449 19.14 -29.39 -6.39
CA THR A 449 20.51 -28.96 -6.60
C THR A 449 20.81 -28.97 -8.10
N THR A 450 21.02 -27.80 -8.69
CA THR A 450 21.69 -27.67 -9.97
C THR A 450 22.92 -26.77 -9.82
N ASP A 451 24.04 -27.33 -10.22
CA ASP A 451 25.39 -26.79 -10.27
C ASP A 451 25.46 -25.41 -10.97
N PRO A 452 26.11 -24.38 -10.39
CA PRO A 452 26.16 -23.01 -10.92
C PRO A 452 27.04 -22.84 -12.17
N SER A 453 27.61 -23.90 -12.74
CA SER A 453 28.59 -23.82 -13.85
C SER A 453 28.01 -23.93 -15.28
N GLN A 454 26.68 -23.97 -15.46
CA GLN A 454 26.06 -24.00 -16.79
C GLN A 454 25.03 -22.90 -16.99
N GLN A 455 25.48 -21.70 -17.28
CA GLN A 455 24.66 -20.69 -17.96
C GLN A 455 24.90 -20.80 -19.47
N PRO A 456 23.86 -20.97 -20.29
CA PRO A 456 24.00 -20.81 -21.73
C PRO A 456 24.06 -19.33 -22.11
N ASN A 457 24.99 -18.97 -22.98
CA ASN A 457 25.13 -17.64 -23.56
C ASN A 457 23.88 -17.21 -24.33
N PRO A 458 23.56 -15.90 -24.33
CA PRO A 458 22.47 -15.39 -25.16
C PRO A 458 22.78 -15.60 -26.66
N PRO A 459 21.76 -15.86 -27.50
CA PRO A 459 21.96 -16.01 -28.94
C PRO A 459 22.37 -14.69 -29.59
N GLU A 460 23.36 -14.76 -30.49
CA GLU A 460 23.75 -13.68 -31.39
C GLU A 460 22.59 -13.30 -32.33
N PRO A 461 22.47 -12.03 -32.74
CA PRO A 461 21.47 -11.66 -33.73
C PRO A 461 21.83 -12.19 -35.12
N ASP A 462 20.84 -12.82 -35.75
CA ASP A 462 20.92 -13.26 -37.15
C ASP A 462 21.13 -12.05 -38.09
N PRO A 463 22.05 -12.15 -39.04
CA PRO A 463 22.13 -11.20 -40.13
C PRO A 463 21.21 -11.66 -41.29
N GLU A 464 20.40 -10.71 -41.79
CA GLU A 464 19.60 -10.75 -43.04
C GLU A 464 18.12 -11.17 -42.92
N GLY A 465 17.25 -10.19 -43.29
CA GLY A 465 15.88 -10.41 -43.74
C GLY A 465 14.93 -9.32 -43.33
#